data_4d6750dd997d94bc7ce8e4f4c58b66ec
#
_entry.id   4d6750dd997d94bc7ce8e4f4c58b66ec
#
_cell.length_a   1.000
_cell.length_b   1.000
_cell.length_c   1.000
_cell.angle_alpha   90.00
_cell.angle_beta   90.00
_cell.angle_gamma   90.00
#
_symmetry.space_group_name_H-M   'P 1'
#
loop_
_entity.id
_entity.type
_entity.pdbx_description
1 polymer ?
#
loop_
_entity_poly.entity_id
_entity_poly.type
_entity_poly.pdbx_seq_one_letter_code
_entity_poly.pdbx_strand_id
1 'polypeptide(L)'
;MSDTILGKQGIDPRVVQLATQFKADQGPELQQMQSWLSQWGQPTLSMTPGVEMPGMLPDQDIAALKNAQGVDASKRFLTGMIECHEGTIAMAEDEIKDGQYPPAVALAHSISTREQQENTTMQGILASL
;
A
#
# COMPACT_ATOMS: atom_id res chain seq x y z
N MET A 1 -3.92 -7.11 -1.81
CA MET A 1 -5.17 -6.69 -1.15
C MET A 1 -6.18 -6.05 -2.11
N SER A 2 -5.78 -5.11 -2.95
CA SER A 2 -6.70 -4.45 -3.91
C SER A 2 -7.39 -5.45 -4.84
N ASP A 3 -6.67 -6.41 -5.42
CA ASP A 3 -7.27 -7.46 -6.26
C ASP A 3 -8.26 -8.34 -5.47
N THR A 4 -7.97 -8.62 -4.21
CA THR A 4 -8.83 -9.42 -3.34
C THR A 4 -10.17 -8.72 -3.10
N ILE A 5 -10.15 -7.42 -2.79
CA ILE A 5 -11.38 -6.66 -2.52
C ILE A 5 -12.19 -6.41 -3.79
N LEU A 6 -11.52 -6.16 -4.92
CA LEU A 6 -12.18 -5.92 -6.22
C LEU A 6 -12.91 -7.16 -6.74
N GLY A 7 -12.49 -8.37 -6.33
CA GLY A 7 -13.17 -9.62 -6.67
C GLY A 7 -14.40 -9.93 -5.83
N LYS A 8 -14.74 -9.12 -4.84
CA LYS A 8 -15.86 -9.35 -3.91
C LYS A 8 -17.10 -8.58 -4.29
N GLN A 9 -18.25 -9.11 -3.89
CA GLN A 9 -19.55 -8.44 -4.03
C GLN A 9 -19.96 -7.74 -2.73
N GLY A 10 -20.83 -6.74 -2.84
CA GLY A 10 -21.36 -6.01 -1.69
C GLY A 10 -20.35 -5.09 -0.99
N ILE A 11 -19.32 -4.69 -1.71
CA ILE A 11 -18.30 -3.75 -1.21
C ILE A 11 -18.78 -2.31 -1.43
N ASP A 12 -18.52 -1.44 -0.44
CA ASP A 12 -18.82 -0.01 -0.57
C ASP A 12 -18.17 0.57 -1.82
N PRO A 13 -18.91 1.32 -2.67
CA PRO A 13 -18.37 1.88 -3.91
C PRO A 13 -17.13 2.75 -3.73
N ARG A 14 -17.03 3.45 -2.59
CA ARG A 14 -15.86 4.27 -2.26
C ARG A 14 -14.60 3.41 -2.06
N VAL A 15 -14.77 2.23 -1.45
CA VAL A 15 -13.68 1.25 -1.26
C VAL A 15 -13.27 0.64 -2.60
N VAL A 16 -14.21 0.33 -3.48
CA VAL A 16 -13.92 -0.14 -4.85
C VAL A 16 -13.11 0.91 -5.62
N GLN A 17 -13.50 2.17 -5.53
CA GLN A 17 -12.80 3.27 -6.17
C GLN A 17 -11.37 3.41 -5.66
N LEU A 18 -11.17 3.38 -4.34
CA LEU A 18 -9.83 3.44 -3.73
C LEU A 18 -8.96 2.26 -4.13
N ALA A 19 -9.48 1.04 -4.09
CA ALA A 19 -8.73 -0.16 -4.47
C ALA A 19 -8.28 -0.10 -5.95
N THR A 20 -9.14 0.41 -6.83
CA THR A 20 -8.81 0.62 -8.23
C THR A 20 -7.72 1.67 -8.40
N GLN A 21 -7.82 2.77 -7.67
CA GLN A 21 -6.82 3.84 -7.70
C GLN A 21 -5.47 3.35 -7.18
N PHE A 22 -5.43 2.65 -6.04
CA PHE A 22 -4.19 2.11 -5.48
C PHE A 22 -3.48 1.17 -6.46
N LYS A 23 -4.24 0.31 -7.14
CA LYS A 23 -3.69 -0.57 -8.16
C LYS A 23 -3.09 0.19 -9.33
N ALA A 24 -3.74 1.26 -9.78
CA ALA A 24 -3.26 2.10 -10.87
C ALA A 24 -2.00 2.90 -10.49
N ASP A 25 -1.93 3.40 -9.25
CA ASP A 25 -0.83 4.26 -8.79
C ASP A 25 0.42 3.46 -8.41
N GLN A 26 0.26 2.33 -7.73
CA GLN A 26 1.38 1.54 -7.22
C GLN A 26 2.14 0.77 -8.32
N GLY A 27 1.49 0.38 -9.40
CA GLY A 27 2.12 -0.35 -10.49
C GLY A 27 3.30 0.41 -11.14
N PRO A 28 3.09 1.64 -11.63
CA PRO A 28 4.16 2.46 -12.22
C PRO A 28 5.30 2.79 -11.25
N GLU A 29 4.99 3.04 -9.98
CA GLU A 29 5.98 3.32 -8.93
C GLU A 29 6.89 2.10 -8.68
N LEU A 30 6.28 0.92 -8.59
CA LEU A 30 7.02 -0.32 -8.42
C LEU A 30 7.95 -0.59 -9.60
N GLN A 31 7.47 -0.37 -10.83
CA GLN A 31 8.28 -0.50 -12.05
C GLN A 31 9.45 0.49 -12.06
N GLN A 32 9.24 1.71 -11.62
CA GLN A 32 10.28 2.73 -11.53
C GLN A 32 11.38 2.32 -10.55
N MET A 33 11.00 1.86 -9.36
CA MET A 33 11.97 1.38 -8.36
C MET A 33 12.73 0.15 -8.83
N GLN A 34 12.07 -0.80 -9.47
CA GLN A 34 12.72 -1.97 -10.07
C GLN A 34 13.70 -1.58 -11.16
N SER A 35 13.38 -0.59 -12.01
CA SER A 35 14.24 -0.03 -13.02
C SER A 35 15.52 0.56 -12.42
N TRP A 36 15.42 1.32 -11.34
CA TRP A 36 16.59 1.87 -10.66
C TRP A 36 17.47 0.77 -10.06
N LEU A 37 16.90 -0.23 -9.40
CA LEU A 37 17.66 -1.36 -8.86
C LEU A 37 18.41 -2.10 -9.98
N SER A 38 17.78 -2.31 -11.14
CA SER A 38 18.41 -2.91 -12.30
C SER A 38 19.58 -2.08 -12.83
N GLN A 39 19.41 -0.75 -12.93
CA GLN A 39 20.46 0.18 -13.33
C GLN A 39 21.65 0.16 -12.36
N TRP A 40 21.40 -0.03 -11.07
CA TRP A 40 22.47 -0.12 -10.05
C TRP A 40 23.05 -1.52 -9.91
N GLY A 41 22.57 -2.49 -10.69
CA GLY A 41 23.01 -3.88 -10.62
C GLY A 41 22.61 -4.60 -9.33
N GLN A 42 21.58 -4.11 -8.64
CA GLN A 42 21.06 -4.70 -7.41
C GLN A 42 19.85 -5.60 -7.71
N PRO A 43 19.75 -6.77 -7.07
CA PRO A 43 18.56 -7.61 -7.20
C PRO A 43 17.36 -6.99 -6.49
N THR A 44 16.16 -7.21 -7.03
CA THR A 44 14.93 -6.97 -6.27
C THR A 44 14.83 -7.98 -5.14
N LEU A 45 14.46 -7.53 -3.94
CA LEU A 45 14.21 -8.43 -2.83
C LEU A 45 13.04 -9.35 -3.19
N SER A 46 13.32 -10.64 -3.29
CA SER A 46 12.26 -11.64 -3.33
C SER A 46 11.69 -11.79 -1.92
N MET A 47 10.37 -11.86 -1.83
CA MET A 47 9.66 -12.11 -0.57
C MET A 47 10.13 -13.45 0.00
N THR A 48 11.02 -13.41 0.99
CA THR A 48 11.42 -14.61 1.73
C THR A 48 10.39 -14.85 2.83
N PRO A 49 9.78 -16.04 2.91
CA PRO A 49 8.85 -16.34 3.99
C PRO A 49 9.49 -16.10 5.36
N GLY A 50 8.80 -15.38 6.23
CA GLY A 50 9.26 -15.05 7.58
C GLY A 50 10.05 -13.75 7.73
N VAL A 51 10.28 -13.00 6.65
CA VAL A 51 10.83 -11.64 6.74
C VAL A 51 9.67 -10.66 6.87
N GLU A 52 9.54 -10.04 8.03
CA GLU A 52 8.60 -8.96 8.26
C GLU A 52 9.25 -7.62 7.90
N MET A 53 8.59 -6.86 7.02
CA MET A 53 8.97 -5.48 6.70
C MET A 53 7.96 -4.50 7.31
N PRO A 54 8.37 -3.28 7.66
CA PRO A 54 7.44 -2.25 8.12
C PRO A 54 6.28 -2.06 7.13
N GLY A 55 5.04 -2.04 7.64
CA GLY A 55 3.84 -1.92 6.81
C GLY A 55 3.39 -3.20 6.11
N MET A 56 4.08 -4.29 6.29
CA MET A 56 3.67 -5.60 5.75
C MET A 56 2.59 -6.21 6.64
N LEU A 57 1.43 -6.54 6.05
CA LEU A 57 0.36 -7.21 6.79
C LEU A 57 0.73 -8.66 7.08
N PRO A 58 0.42 -9.17 8.28
CA PRO A 58 0.51 -10.60 8.59
C PRO A 58 -0.35 -11.44 7.62
N ASP A 59 0.12 -12.63 7.28
CA ASP A 59 -0.63 -13.57 6.42
C ASP A 59 -2.03 -13.88 6.97
N GLN A 60 -2.18 -13.88 8.27
CA GLN A 60 -3.45 -14.08 8.97
C GLN A 60 -4.46 -12.97 8.63
N ASP A 61 -4.03 -11.71 8.52
CA ASP A 61 -4.92 -10.58 8.18
C ASP A 61 -5.32 -10.61 6.69
N ILE A 62 -4.40 -11.01 5.83
CA ILE A 62 -4.68 -11.25 4.42
C ILE A 62 -5.69 -12.39 4.25
N ALA A 63 -5.54 -13.48 5.00
CA ALA A 63 -6.47 -14.60 5.01
C ALA A 63 -7.86 -14.17 5.55
N ALA A 64 -7.88 -13.35 6.61
CA ALA A 64 -9.12 -12.80 7.16
C ALA A 64 -9.87 -11.93 6.14
N LEU A 65 -9.14 -11.09 5.38
CA LEU A 65 -9.73 -10.33 4.28
C LEU A 65 -10.29 -11.23 3.18
N LYS A 66 -9.58 -12.28 2.80
CA LYS A 66 -10.04 -13.24 1.78
C LYS A 66 -11.35 -13.91 2.18
N ASN A 67 -11.55 -14.20 3.46
CA ASN A 67 -12.74 -14.85 3.98
C ASN A 67 -13.89 -13.90 4.30
N ALA A 68 -13.62 -12.61 4.50
CA ALA A 68 -14.63 -11.60 4.83
C ALA A 68 -15.50 -11.22 3.61
N GLN A 69 -16.70 -10.72 3.86
CA GLN A 69 -17.66 -10.28 2.85
C GLN A 69 -18.27 -8.90 3.22
N GLY A 70 -18.76 -8.19 2.21
CA GLY A 70 -19.51 -6.95 2.38
C GLY A 70 -18.80 -5.89 3.22
N VAL A 71 -19.47 -5.36 4.23
CA VAL A 71 -18.95 -4.31 5.13
C VAL A 71 -17.74 -4.79 5.92
N ASP A 72 -17.73 -6.03 6.40
CA ASP A 72 -16.56 -6.57 7.12
C ASP A 72 -15.32 -6.62 6.24
N ALA A 73 -15.46 -7.04 4.98
CA ALA A 73 -14.36 -7.01 4.02
C ALA A 73 -13.87 -5.57 3.76
N SER A 74 -14.80 -4.61 3.62
CA SER A 74 -14.47 -3.19 3.44
C SER A 74 -13.68 -2.65 4.63
N LYS A 75 -14.11 -2.94 5.86
CA LYS A 75 -13.41 -2.50 7.08
C LYS A 75 -12.01 -3.09 7.18
N ARG A 76 -11.86 -4.39 6.92
CA ARG A 76 -10.56 -5.07 6.96
C ARG A 76 -9.61 -4.54 5.90
N PHE A 77 -10.13 -4.29 4.70
CA PHE A 77 -9.34 -3.68 3.63
C PHE A 77 -8.83 -2.29 4.03
N LEU A 78 -9.70 -1.41 4.50
CA LEU A 78 -9.34 -0.05 4.89
C LEU A 78 -8.34 -0.04 6.04
N THR A 79 -8.58 -0.82 7.09
CA THR A 79 -7.67 -0.92 8.24
C THR A 79 -6.29 -1.42 7.80
N GLY A 80 -6.25 -2.50 7.04
CA GLY A 80 -4.99 -3.07 6.56
C GLY A 80 -4.24 -2.14 5.61
N MET A 81 -4.94 -1.41 4.73
CA MET A 81 -4.30 -0.45 3.84
C MET A 81 -3.76 0.77 4.59
N ILE A 82 -4.44 1.24 5.64
CA ILE A 82 -3.93 2.31 6.50
C ILE A 82 -2.61 1.87 7.15
N GLU A 83 -2.57 0.68 7.72
CA GLU A 83 -1.34 0.15 8.33
C GLU A 83 -0.19 0.00 7.32
N CYS A 84 -0.49 -0.51 6.10
CA CYS A 84 0.48 -0.59 5.01
C CYS A 84 1.00 0.80 4.62
N HIS A 85 0.12 1.79 4.50
CA HIS A 85 0.49 3.15 4.14
C HIS A 85 1.34 3.81 5.24
N GLU A 86 1.02 3.59 6.52
CA GLU A 86 1.84 4.08 7.63
C GLU A 86 3.27 3.54 7.57
N GLY A 87 3.44 2.26 7.28
CA GLY A 87 4.76 1.65 7.09
C GLY A 87 5.50 2.20 5.87
N THR A 88 4.81 2.39 4.75
CA THR A 88 5.39 2.99 3.54
C THR A 88 5.79 4.44 3.77
N ILE A 89 4.97 5.23 4.45
CA ILE A 89 5.27 6.62 4.80
C ILE A 89 6.54 6.68 5.66
N ALA A 90 6.68 5.82 6.65
CA ALA A 90 7.88 5.77 7.49
C ALA A 90 9.14 5.46 6.67
N MET A 91 9.08 4.50 5.75
CA MET A 91 10.20 4.19 4.85
C MET A 91 10.50 5.34 3.89
N ALA A 92 9.47 6.01 3.38
CA ALA A 92 9.63 7.18 2.50
C ALA A 92 10.30 8.34 3.24
N GLU A 93 9.92 8.58 4.49
CA GLU A 93 10.55 9.61 5.33
C GLU A 93 12.03 9.31 5.61
N ASP A 94 12.39 8.05 5.82
CA ASP A 94 13.79 7.64 5.96
C ASP A 94 14.58 7.90 4.66
N GLU A 95 14.02 7.61 3.50
CA GLU A 95 14.64 7.92 2.20
C GLU A 95 14.78 9.42 1.99
N ILE A 96 13.79 10.23 2.36
CA ILE A 96 13.85 11.71 2.28
C ILE A 96 15.00 12.24 3.13
N LYS A 97 15.19 11.67 4.32
CA LYS A 97 16.20 12.10 5.29
C LYS A 97 17.61 11.68 4.90
N ASP A 98 17.79 10.43 4.48
CA ASP A 98 19.10 9.80 4.32
C ASP A 98 19.46 9.45 2.86
N GLY A 99 18.50 9.56 1.93
CA GLY A 99 18.68 9.20 0.54
C GLY A 99 19.63 10.13 -0.20
N GLN A 100 20.45 9.55 -1.09
CA GLN A 100 21.47 10.27 -1.87
C GLN A 100 21.15 10.35 -3.36
N TYR A 101 20.10 9.66 -3.82
CA TYR A 101 19.67 9.67 -5.21
C TYR A 101 18.46 10.60 -5.37
N PRO A 102 18.63 11.81 -5.96
CA PRO A 102 17.56 12.82 -6.01
C PRO A 102 16.24 12.34 -6.61
N PRO A 103 16.19 11.56 -7.70
CA PRO A 103 14.92 11.04 -8.22
C PRO A 103 14.20 10.11 -7.25
N ALA A 104 14.91 9.28 -6.48
CA ALA A 104 14.31 8.43 -5.45
C ALA A 104 13.78 9.24 -4.27
N VAL A 105 14.49 10.27 -3.84
CA VAL A 105 14.05 11.20 -2.80
C VAL A 105 12.79 11.94 -3.24
N ALA A 106 12.72 12.40 -4.49
CA ALA A 106 11.53 13.06 -5.04
C ALA A 106 10.33 12.12 -5.09
N LEU A 107 10.53 10.86 -5.48
CA LEU A 107 9.47 9.83 -5.45
C LEU A 107 8.99 9.57 -4.03
N ALA A 108 9.90 9.47 -3.06
CA ALA A 108 9.57 9.28 -1.65
C ALA A 108 8.70 10.43 -1.10
N HIS A 109 8.99 11.69 -1.44
CA HIS A 109 8.15 12.84 -1.11
C HIS A 109 6.74 12.71 -1.70
N SER A 110 6.63 12.33 -2.97
CA SER A 110 5.36 12.16 -3.66
C SER A 110 4.52 11.04 -3.01
N ILE A 111 5.14 9.91 -2.72
CA ILE A 111 4.49 8.78 -2.04
C ILE A 111 4.01 9.18 -0.65
N SER A 112 4.88 9.76 0.17
CA SER A 112 4.53 10.17 1.54
C SER A 112 3.34 11.12 1.56
N THR A 113 3.35 12.16 0.74
CA THR A 113 2.27 13.15 0.66
C THR A 113 0.96 12.51 0.21
N ARG A 114 0.99 11.70 -0.85
CA ARG A 114 -0.21 11.06 -1.37
C ARG A 114 -0.80 10.07 -0.38
N GLU A 115 0.01 9.20 0.19
CA GLU A 115 -0.47 8.17 1.11
C GLU A 115 -1.00 8.74 2.44
N GLN A 116 -0.48 9.89 2.91
CA GLN A 116 -1.08 10.62 4.02
C GLN A 116 -2.50 11.11 3.71
N GLN A 117 -2.72 11.63 2.50
CA GLN A 117 -4.06 12.04 2.05
C GLN A 117 -4.99 10.84 1.89
N GLU A 118 -4.50 9.75 1.33
CA GLU A 118 -5.25 8.50 1.19
C GLU A 118 -5.64 7.92 2.56
N ASN A 119 -4.76 7.94 3.54
CA ASN A 119 -5.05 7.51 4.90
C ASN A 119 -6.17 8.36 5.53
N THR A 120 -6.13 9.66 5.37
CA THR A 120 -7.20 10.56 5.85
C THR A 120 -8.55 10.20 5.20
N THR A 121 -8.55 9.95 3.91
CA THR A 121 -9.75 9.52 3.17
C THR A 121 -10.27 8.16 3.67
N MET A 122 -9.38 7.19 3.84
CA MET A 122 -9.74 5.86 4.34
C MET A 122 -10.30 5.89 5.76
N GLN A 123 -9.72 6.69 6.64
CA GLN A 123 -10.23 6.89 8.00
C GLN A 123 -11.64 7.47 8.00
N GLY A 124 -11.92 8.44 7.12
CA GLY A 124 -13.24 9.02 6.95
C GLY A 124 -14.28 8.01 6.47
N ILE A 125 -13.93 7.17 5.50
CA ILE A 125 -14.81 6.10 5.01
C ILE A 125 -15.04 5.06 6.11
N LEU A 126 -13.97 4.62 6.78
CA LEU A 126 -14.05 3.62 7.86
C LEU A 126 -14.98 4.08 8.99
N ALA A 127 -14.92 5.35 9.37
CA ALA A 127 -15.80 5.92 10.39
C ALA A 127 -17.28 5.95 9.96
N SER A 128 -17.57 5.95 8.66
CA SER A 128 -18.93 5.98 8.10
C SER A 128 -19.51 4.58 7.82
N LEU A 129 -18.73 3.54 7.95
CA LEU A 129 -19.18 2.15 7.82
C LEU A 129 -19.68 1.63 9.17
#